data_62e164750e8a5ced2e76728eb0a1c2fe
#
_entry.id   62e164750e8a5ced2e76728eb0a1c2fe
#
_cell.length_a   1.000
_cell.length_b   1.000
_cell.length_c   1.000
_cell.angle_alpha   90.00
_cell.angle_beta   90.00
_cell.angle_gamma   90.00
#
_symmetry.space_group_name_H-M   'P 1'
#
loop_
_entity.id
_entity.type
_entity.pdbx_description
1 polymer ?
#
loop_
_entity_poly.entity_id
_entity_poly.type
_entity_poly.pdbx_seq_one_letter_code
_entity_poly.pdbx_strand_id
1 'polypeptide(L)'
;MRAGAIYRWNPDVWPEMFDEVDEKGSNPGLTWRSKLNDIVPGSFVAILGPKNSEYRGIIAVGEALSTVSVRPGRDLDIVKSRHDVFLRRVSLPIEIVKEILGEDIEDRVQSGMYLDSIAVEEIQMYTE
;
A
#
# COMPACT_ATOMS: atom_id res chain seq x y z
N MET A 1 -12.35 1.58 13.27
CA MET A 1 -11.50 2.76 13.07
C MET A 1 -10.50 2.49 11.95
N ARG A 2 -10.34 3.44 11.04
CA ARG A 2 -9.39 3.33 9.95
C ARG A 2 -8.01 3.71 10.46
N ALA A 3 -7.10 2.76 10.48
CA ALA A 3 -5.75 2.97 11.00
C ALA A 3 -4.67 2.97 9.91
N GLY A 4 -5.03 2.55 8.72
CA GLY A 4 -4.08 2.50 7.62
C GLY A 4 -4.74 2.08 6.31
N ALA A 5 -3.90 1.77 5.33
CA ALA A 5 -4.35 1.35 4.01
C ALA A 5 -3.44 0.28 3.44
N ILE A 6 -3.96 -0.49 2.51
CA ILE A 6 -3.18 -1.43 1.73
C ILE A 6 -3.39 -1.12 0.25
N TYR A 7 -2.29 -1.05 -0.50
CA TYR A 7 -2.28 -0.83 -1.94
C TYR A 7 -1.66 -2.04 -2.63
N ARG A 8 -1.90 -2.16 -3.92
CA ARG A 8 -1.31 -3.22 -4.73
C ARG A 8 -0.29 -2.64 -5.69
N TRP A 9 0.92 -3.22 -5.71
CA TRP A 9 1.93 -2.88 -6.69
C TRP A 9 1.58 -3.54 -8.03
N ASN A 10 1.59 -2.73 -9.09
CA ASN A 10 1.41 -3.21 -10.44
C ASN A 10 2.72 -2.99 -11.21
N PRO A 11 3.50 -4.06 -11.46
CA PRO A 11 4.78 -3.93 -12.14
C PRO A 11 4.66 -3.53 -13.61
N ASP A 12 3.49 -3.70 -14.22
CA ASP A 12 3.26 -3.23 -15.59
C ASP A 12 3.23 -1.70 -15.68
N VAL A 13 2.82 -1.05 -14.57
CA VAL A 13 2.77 0.42 -14.47
C VAL A 13 4.02 0.98 -13.84
N TRP A 14 4.58 0.27 -12.87
CA TRP A 14 5.73 0.77 -12.11
C TRP A 14 6.76 -0.35 -11.85
N PRO A 15 7.50 -0.77 -12.88
CA PRO A 15 8.45 -1.87 -12.73
C PRO A 15 9.64 -1.54 -11.82
N GLU A 16 9.98 -0.26 -11.63
CA GLU A 16 11.15 0.16 -10.87
C GLU A 16 10.90 0.36 -9.38
N MET A 17 9.74 -0.01 -8.85
CA MET A 17 9.41 0.27 -7.45
C MET A 17 10.46 -0.23 -6.47
N PHE A 18 10.91 -1.48 -6.60
CA PHE A 18 11.92 -2.03 -5.72
C PHE A 18 13.27 -1.35 -5.86
N ASP A 19 13.65 -0.98 -7.07
CA ASP A 19 14.89 -0.27 -7.32
C ASP A 19 14.87 1.11 -6.65
N GLU A 20 13.74 1.81 -6.72
CA GLU A 20 13.58 3.10 -6.06
C GLU A 20 13.66 2.98 -4.53
N VAL A 21 13.02 1.95 -3.96
CA VAL A 21 13.10 1.71 -2.52
C VAL A 21 14.53 1.40 -2.09
N ASP A 22 15.23 0.55 -2.84
CA ASP A 22 16.60 0.16 -2.53
C ASP A 22 17.57 1.33 -2.70
N GLU A 23 17.43 2.13 -3.77
CA GLU A 23 18.30 3.28 -4.03
C GLU A 23 18.12 4.40 -3.01
N LYS A 24 16.87 4.71 -2.66
CA LYS A 24 16.56 5.81 -1.75
C LYS A 24 16.74 5.43 -0.29
N GLY A 25 16.95 4.16 -0.03
CA GLY A 25 17.23 3.66 1.32
C GLY A 25 16.00 3.73 2.22
N SER A 26 16.20 4.16 3.46
CA SER A 26 15.17 4.10 4.48
C SER A 26 14.06 5.14 4.37
N ASN A 27 14.17 6.11 3.46
CA ASN A 27 13.17 7.17 3.31
C ASN A 27 12.97 7.55 1.83
N PRO A 28 12.38 6.67 1.03
CA PRO A 28 12.26 6.92 -0.40
C PRO A 28 11.24 7.99 -0.79
N GLY A 29 10.16 8.18 -0.04
CA GLY A 29 9.13 9.15 -0.40
C GLY A 29 8.47 8.83 -1.73
N LEU A 30 7.82 7.67 -1.83
CA LEU A 30 7.18 7.24 -3.07
C LEU A 30 5.74 7.70 -3.16
N THR A 31 5.29 8.06 -4.36
CA THR A 31 3.94 8.54 -4.61
C THR A 31 3.05 7.42 -5.12
N TRP A 32 1.89 7.23 -4.50
CA TRP A 32 0.91 6.21 -4.85
C TRP A 32 -0.40 6.83 -5.30
N ARG A 33 -1.02 6.22 -6.29
CA ARG A 33 -2.40 6.52 -6.64
C ARG A 33 -3.32 5.90 -5.62
N SER A 34 -4.33 6.65 -5.19
CA SER A 34 -5.26 6.18 -4.17
C SER A 34 -6.68 6.64 -4.49
N LYS A 35 -7.64 5.72 -4.38
CA LYS A 35 -9.06 6.07 -4.33
C LYS A 35 -9.50 6.47 -2.92
N LEU A 36 -8.63 6.26 -1.93
CA LEU A 36 -8.88 6.63 -0.54
C LEU A 36 -8.45 8.08 -0.37
N ASN A 37 -9.31 8.92 0.17
CA ASN A 37 -9.07 10.36 0.23
C ASN A 37 -8.95 10.93 1.64
N ASP A 38 -9.01 10.10 2.66
CA ASP A 38 -8.91 10.53 4.07
C ASP A 38 -7.70 9.93 4.79
N ILE A 39 -6.66 9.57 4.04
CA ILE A 39 -5.39 9.15 4.61
C ILE A 39 -4.65 10.37 5.15
N VAL A 40 -4.15 10.27 6.36
CA VAL A 40 -3.41 11.36 7.03
C VAL A 40 -1.96 10.95 7.25
N PRO A 41 -1.03 11.93 7.39
CA PRO A 41 0.37 11.61 7.68
C PRO A 41 0.50 10.72 8.93
N GLY A 42 1.40 9.74 8.84
CA GLY A 42 1.60 8.75 9.90
C GLY A 42 0.72 7.51 9.80
N SER A 43 -0.28 7.51 8.92
CA SER A 43 -1.11 6.31 8.68
C SER A 43 -0.25 5.16 8.19
N PHE A 44 -0.49 3.96 8.72
CA PHE A 44 0.20 2.76 8.26
C PHE A 44 -0.18 2.44 6.81
N VAL A 45 0.79 2.03 6.01
CA VAL A 45 0.57 1.64 4.61
C VAL A 45 1.29 0.31 4.35
N ALA A 46 0.58 -0.62 3.74
CA ALA A 46 1.14 -1.88 3.30
C ALA A 46 0.99 -2.00 1.79
N ILE A 47 1.92 -2.69 1.14
CA ILE A 47 1.89 -2.91 -0.30
C ILE A 47 1.79 -4.40 -0.58
N LEU A 48 0.77 -4.78 -1.33
CA LEU A 48 0.53 -6.16 -1.75
C LEU A 48 1.16 -6.40 -3.11
N GLY A 49 1.89 -7.50 -3.25
CA GLY A 49 2.48 -7.91 -4.52
C GLY A 49 1.46 -8.51 -5.47
N PRO A 50 1.82 -8.65 -6.76
CA PRO A 50 0.92 -9.19 -7.77
C PRO A 50 0.56 -10.66 -7.51
N LYS A 51 -0.68 -11.03 -7.84
CA LYS A 51 -1.24 -12.35 -7.59
C LYS A 51 -0.45 -13.48 -8.26
N ASN A 52 0.02 -13.26 -9.47
CA ASN A 52 0.72 -14.26 -10.28
C ASN A 52 2.21 -14.00 -10.37
N SER A 53 2.86 -13.73 -9.23
CA SER A 53 4.27 -13.41 -9.20
C SER A 53 4.95 -14.07 -8.01
N GLU A 54 6.28 -14.03 -8.00
CA GLU A 54 7.10 -14.46 -6.86
C GLU A 54 6.95 -13.50 -5.66
N TYR A 55 6.36 -12.32 -5.87
CA TYR A 55 6.16 -11.31 -4.85
C TYR A 55 4.76 -11.35 -4.22
N ARG A 56 4.08 -12.47 -4.30
CA ARG A 56 2.73 -12.61 -3.78
C ARG A 56 2.71 -12.54 -2.26
N GLY A 57 1.97 -11.56 -1.73
CA GLY A 57 1.91 -11.26 -0.30
C GLY A 57 2.23 -9.79 -0.03
N ILE A 58 2.47 -9.45 1.24
CA ILE A 58 2.90 -8.09 1.59
C ILE A 58 4.40 -7.97 1.36
N ILE A 59 4.78 -7.08 0.46
CA ILE A 59 6.16 -6.90 0.03
C ILE A 59 6.81 -5.66 0.63
N ALA A 60 6.01 -4.72 1.14
CA ALA A 60 6.55 -3.52 1.77
C ALA A 60 5.52 -2.95 2.75
N VAL A 61 6.02 -2.32 3.81
CA VAL A 61 5.22 -1.55 4.74
C VAL A 61 5.84 -0.17 4.91
N GLY A 62 5.05 0.79 5.35
CA GLY A 62 5.52 2.13 5.56
C GLY A 62 4.47 2.99 6.21
N GLU A 63 4.59 4.30 5.99
CA GLU A 63 3.63 5.26 6.50
C GLU A 63 3.39 6.37 5.48
N ALA A 64 2.22 6.97 5.53
CA ALA A 64 1.90 8.12 4.70
C ALA A 64 2.70 9.33 5.17
N LEU A 65 3.28 10.07 4.23
CA LEU A 65 4.07 11.27 4.51
C LEU A 65 3.25 12.54 4.30
N SER A 66 2.12 12.44 3.62
CA SER A 66 1.27 13.59 3.31
C SER A 66 -0.19 13.18 3.28
N THR A 67 -1.08 14.16 3.25
CA THR A 67 -2.48 13.92 2.95
C THR A 67 -2.63 13.54 1.48
N VAL A 68 -3.70 12.82 1.17
CA VAL A 68 -4.02 12.50 -0.21
C VAL A 68 -4.46 13.76 -0.93
N SER A 69 -3.83 14.07 -2.08
CA SER A 69 -4.18 15.23 -2.88
C SER A 69 -4.87 14.80 -4.17
N VAL A 70 -5.97 15.48 -4.50
CA VAL A 70 -6.71 15.28 -5.74
C VAL A 70 -6.10 16.17 -6.80
N ARG A 71 -5.83 15.60 -7.98
CA ARG A 71 -5.35 16.39 -9.13
C ARG A 71 -6.53 16.93 -9.92
N PRO A 72 -6.75 18.25 -9.95
CA PRO A 72 -7.83 18.84 -10.73
C PRO A 72 -7.57 18.69 -12.23
N GLY A 73 -8.66 18.65 -13.01
CA GLY A 73 -8.59 18.63 -14.47
C GLY A 73 -8.38 17.26 -15.09
N ARG A 74 -8.37 16.20 -14.30
CA ARG A 74 -8.32 14.84 -14.82
C ARG A 74 -9.65 14.14 -14.62
N ASP A 75 -9.90 13.21 -15.48
CA ASP A 75 -11.06 12.32 -15.59
C ASP A 75 -12.18 12.55 -14.59
N LEU A 76 -13.30 13.02 -15.07
CA LEU A 76 -14.41 13.50 -14.23
C LEU A 76 -15.12 12.41 -13.44
N ASP A 77 -14.99 11.16 -13.84
CA ASP A 77 -15.77 10.07 -13.25
C ASP A 77 -15.07 9.32 -12.14
N ILE A 78 -13.75 9.50 -11.99
CA ILE A 78 -12.98 8.82 -10.97
C ILE A 78 -12.06 9.82 -10.28
N VAL A 79 -12.32 10.03 -9.00
CA VAL A 79 -11.41 10.84 -8.18
C VAL A 79 -10.12 10.04 -7.99
N LYS A 80 -9.07 10.44 -8.67
CA LYS A 80 -7.75 9.87 -8.50
C LYS A 80 -6.94 10.79 -7.63
N SER A 81 -6.41 10.24 -6.55
CA SER A 81 -5.60 11.00 -5.62
C SER A 81 -4.25 10.32 -5.44
N ARG A 82 -3.26 11.11 -5.03
CA ARG A 82 -1.90 10.64 -4.80
C ARG A 82 -1.40 11.16 -3.46
N HIS A 83 -0.51 10.40 -2.85
CA HIS A 83 0.19 10.82 -1.65
C HIS A 83 1.55 10.12 -1.58
N ASP A 84 2.50 10.75 -0.92
CA ASP A 84 3.81 10.17 -0.72
C ASP A 84 3.79 9.19 0.44
N VAL A 85 4.51 8.10 0.28
CA VAL A 85 4.60 7.04 1.28
C VAL A 85 6.06 6.69 1.50
N PHE A 86 6.47 6.61 2.76
CA PHE A 86 7.72 5.99 3.14
C PHE A 86 7.52 4.47 3.18
N LEU A 87 8.40 3.73 2.52
CA LEU A 87 8.31 2.26 2.47
C LEU A 87 9.56 1.61 3.03
N ARG A 88 9.34 0.50 3.70
CA ARG A 88 10.39 -0.41 4.14
C ARG A 88 10.07 -1.80 3.57
N ARG A 89 11.04 -2.38 2.86
CA ARG A 89 10.84 -3.66 2.21
C ARG A 89 10.72 -4.78 3.23
N VAL A 90 9.65 -5.57 3.12
CA VAL A 90 9.39 -6.72 3.98
C VAL A 90 8.81 -7.85 3.14
N SER A 91 8.69 -9.04 3.72
CA SER A 91 8.06 -10.17 3.05
C SER A 91 7.11 -10.86 4.03
N LEU A 92 5.84 -10.87 3.68
CA LEU A 92 4.81 -11.56 4.45
C LEU A 92 4.01 -12.44 3.48
N PRO A 93 4.04 -13.78 3.65
CA PRO A 93 3.39 -14.69 2.71
C PRO A 93 1.90 -14.42 2.56
N ILE A 94 1.37 -14.69 1.37
CA ILE A 94 -0.04 -14.45 1.08
C ILE A 94 -0.97 -15.25 1.98
N GLU A 95 -0.56 -16.44 2.41
CA GLU A 95 -1.36 -17.28 3.31
C GLU A 95 -1.65 -16.56 4.63
N ILE A 96 -0.66 -15.86 5.17
CA ILE A 96 -0.81 -15.07 6.40
C ILE A 96 -1.64 -13.83 6.13
N VAL A 97 -1.42 -13.17 5.01
CA VAL A 97 -2.22 -12.00 4.61
C VAL A 97 -3.71 -12.37 4.53
N LYS A 98 -4.03 -13.52 3.95
CA LYS A 98 -5.40 -14.00 3.87
C LYS A 98 -6.01 -14.33 5.23
N GLU A 99 -5.22 -14.83 6.16
CA GLU A 99 -5.68 -15.05 7.54
C GLU A 99 -6.07 -13.74 8.22
N ILE A 100 -5.32 -12.68 7.98
CA ILE A 100 -5.56 -11.36 8.60
C ILE A 100 -6.69 -10.61 7.90
N LEU A 101 -6.70 -10.60 6.57
CA LEU A 101 -7.52 -9.70 5.77
C LEU A 101 -8.65 -10.38 4.99
N GLY A 102 -8.67 -11.73 4.96
CA GLY A 102 -9.69 -12.50 4.26
C GLY A 102 -9.17 -13.15 2.99
N GLU A 103 -9.83 -14.24 2.56
CA GLU A 103 -9.42 -15.03 1.41
C GLU A 103 -9.46 -14.25 0.09
N ASP A 104 -10.34 -13.25 -0.01
CA ASP A 104 -10.56 -12.47 -1.22
C ASP A 104 -9.74 -11.17 -1.27
N ILE A 105 -8.74 -11.03 -0.39
CA ILE A 105 -7.98 -9.77 -0.28
C ILE A 105 -7.35 -9.35 -1.60
N GLU A 106 -6.81 -10.29 -2.37
CA GLU A 106 -6.15 -9.98 -3.64
C GLU A 106 -7.12 -9.42 -4.69
N ASP A 107 -8.39 -9.79 -4.59
CA ASP A 107 -9.43 -9.28 -5.50
C ASP A 107 -10.05 -7.98 -5.00
N ARG A 108 -10.02 -7.72 -3.69
CA ARG A 108 -10.59 -6.50 -3.10
C ARG A 108 -9.65 -5.30 -3.18
N VAL A 109 -8.34 -5.55 -3.10
CA VAL A 109 -7.36 -4.46 -3.18
C VAL A 109 -7.17 -4.07 -4.64
N GLN A 110 -7.56 -2.86 -5.01
CA GLN A 110 -7.33 -2.32 -6.35
C GLN A 110 -6.53 -1.01 -6.25
N SER A 111 -7.20 0.13 -6.12
CA SER A 111 -6.54 1.42 -5.93
C SER A 111 -6.49 1.82 -4.46
N GLY A 112 -6.47 0.84 -3.60
CA GLY A 112 -6.37 1.00 -2.16
C GLY A 112 -7.58 0.46 -1.41
N MET A 113 -7.34 -0.01 -0.19
CA MET A 113 -8.36 -0.48 0.74
C MET A 113 -7.95 -0.04 2.14
N TYR A 114 -8.92 0.39 2.95
CA TYR A 114 -8.65 0.76 4.33
C TYR A 114 -8.38 -0.46 5.20
N LEU A 115 -7.48 -0.29 6.16
CA LEU A 115 -7.20 -1.27 7.21
C LEU A 115 -7.67 -0.72 8.54
N ASP A 116 -8.31 -1.56 9.37
CA ASP A 116 -8.64 -1.18 10.73
C ASP A 116 -7.43 -1.37 11.66
N SER A 117 -7.57 -0.94 12.90
CA SER A 117 -6.47 -0.99 13.87
C SER A 117 -6.06 -2.42 14.19
N ILE A 118 -6.99 -3.37 14.19
CA ILE A 118 -6.67 -4.78 14.46
C ILE A 118 -5.81 -5.36 13.34
N ALA A 119 -6.19 -5.11 12.09
CA ALA A 119 -5.41 -5.56 10.93
C ALA A 119 -4.02 -4.96 10.91
N VAL A 120 -3.90 -3.66 11.19
CA VAL A 120 -2.62 -2.98 11.27
C VAL A 120 -1.72 -3.60 12.34
N GLU A 121 -2.25 -3.83 13.54
CA GLU A 121 -1.50 -4.46 14.62
C GLU A 121 -1.01 -5.86 14.25
N GLU A 122 -1.88 -6.68 13.65
CA GLU A 122 -1.51 -8.02 13.24
C GLU A 122 -0.41 -8.02 12.18
N ILE A 123 -0.51 -7.15 11.18
CA ILE A 123 0.53 -7.01 10.16
C ILE A 123 1.86 -6.57 10.80
N GLN A 124 1.81 -5.60 11.70
CA GLN A 124 3.01 -5.10 12.38
C GLN A 124 3.70 -6.17 13.22
N MET A 125 2.96 -7.10 13.81
CA MET A 125 3.54 -8.21 14.55
C MET A 125 4.46 -9.08 13.69
N TYR A 126 4.16 -9.22 12.41
CA TYR A 126 4.97 -10.00 11.47
C TYR A 126 6.09 -9.21 10.82
N THR A 127 6.03 -7.88 10.87
CA THR A 127 6.97 -7.02 10.13
C THR A 127 7.95 -6.26 11.01
N GLU A 128 7.84 -6.42 12.31
CA GLU A 128 8.79 -5.82 13.27
C GLU A 128 10.00 -6.70 13.55
#